data_84be8da34e71e62e727d2beec625888e
#
_entry.id   84be8da34e71e62e727d2beec625888e
#
_cell.length_a   1.000
_cell.length_b   1.000
_cell.length_c   1.000
_cell.angle_alpha   90.00
_cell.angle_beta   90.00
_cell.angle_gamma   90.00
#
_symmetry.space_group_name_H-M   'P 1'
#
loop_
_entity.id
_entity.type
_entity.pdbx_description
1 polymer ?
#
loop_
_entity_poly.entity_id
_entity_poly.type
_entity_poly.pdbx_seq_one_letter_code
_entity_poly.pdbx_strand_id
1 'polypeptide(L)'
;MLIPEKLNTIIRVLLANTFSNKPNLTVPELAKEAKLTYAMTKRLLVRLEKSDYLTIRGKIKLTNPIKLMKAWGYTYSLREIERSEFISAERPQYILLKIANWARKEKTPYAFTLFSATEHVSPYVAPSTTYIYILKSDLKNKPVP
;
A
#
# COMPACT_ATOMS: atom_id res chain seq x y z
N MET A 1 10.55 3.07 15.15
CA MET A 1 10.59 1.59 15.32
C MET A 1 9.88 0.97 14.15
N LEU A 2 10.62 0.39 13.22
CA LEU A 2 10.06 -0.22 12.01
C LEU A 2 9.14 -1.38 12.36
N ILE A 3 7.95 -1.37 11.77
CA ILE A 3 7.08 -2.55 11.85
C ILE A 3 7.71 -3.64 10.98
N PRO A 4 7.85 -4.88 11.48
CA PRO A 4 8.35 -6.00 10.68
C PRO A 4 7.55 -6.15 9.39
N GLU A 5 8.19 -6.41 8.28
CA GLU A 5 7.58 -6.55 6.95
C GLU A 5 6.36 -7.49 6.93
N LYS A 6 6.46 -8.61 7.66
CA LYS A 6 5.36 -9.58 7.81
C LYS A 6 4.13 -8.99 8.50
N LEU A 7 4.33 -8.09 9.47
CA LEU A 7 3.23 -7.40 10.13
C LEU A 7 2.61 -6.34 9.21
N ASN A 8 3.43 -5.63 8.44
CA ASN A 8 2.96 -4.71 7.39
C ASN A 8 2.04 -5.42 6.41
N THR A 9 2.41 -6.62 5.95
CA THR A 9 1.58 -7.42 5.03
C THR A 9 0.23 -7.76 5.64
N ILE A 10 0.20 -8.20 6.88
CA ILE A 10 -1.05 -8.52 7.60
C ILE A 10 -1.94 -7.27 7.73
N ILE A 11 -1.39 -6.15 8.19
CA ILE A 11 -2.14 -4.90 8.36
C ILE A 11 -2.74 -4.45 7.03
N ARG A 12 -1.98 -4.50 5.94
CA ARG A 12 -2.44 -4.12 4.60
C ARG A 12 -3.60 -4.97 4.13
N VAL A 13 -3.51 -6.29 4.27
CA VAL A 13 -4.60 -7.21 3.88
C VAL A 13 -5.86 -6.94 4.69
N LEU A 14 -5.74 -6.79 6.00
CA LEU A 14 -6.88 -6.52 6.88
C LEU A 14 -7.56 -5.19 6.56
N LEU A 15 -6.80 -4.12 6.37
CA LEU A 15 -7.35 -2.81 6.02
C LEU A 15 -7.98 -2.83 4.63
N ALA A 16 -7.30 -3.43 3.63
CA ALA A 16 -7.84 -3.55 2.27
C ALA A 16 -9.18 -4.29 2.26
N ASN A 17 -9.29 -5.40 2.98
CA ASN A 17 -10.54 -6.15 3.10
C ASN A 17 -11.64 -5.32 3.75
N THR A 18 -11.32 -4.64 4.85
CA THR A 18 -12.31 -3.85 5.60
C THR A 18 -12.84 -2.69 4.76
N PHE A 19 -11.95 -1.93 4.11
CA PHE A 19 -12.37 -0.79 3.28
C PHE A 19 -13.00 -1.16 1.94
N SER A 20 -12.79 -2.39 1.49
CA SER A 20 -13.50 -2.94 0.30
C SER A 20 -14.81 -3.64 0.65
N ASN A 21 -15.28 -3.55 1.89
CA ASN A 21 -16.48 -4.23 2.37
C ASN A 21 -16.50 -5.75 2.13
N LYS A 22 -15.33 -6.36 2.11
CA LYS A 22 -15.19 -7.81 1.97
C LYS A 22 -15.50 -8.53 3.29
N PRO A 23 -15.90 -9.81 3.25
CA PRO A 23 -16.12 -10.59 4.46
C PRO A 23 -14.88 -10.65 5.35
N ASN A 24 -15.11 -10.67 6.67
CA ASN A 24 -14.03 -10.86 7.62
C ASN A 24 -13.35 -12.21 7.41
N LEU A 25 -12.03 -12.21 7.35
CA LEU A 25 -11.21 -13.40 7.15
C LEU A 25 -11.07 -14.23 8.43
N THR A 26 -10.93 -15.53 8.26
CA THR A 26 -10.39 -16.41 9.29
C THR A 26 -8.85 -16.34 9.31
N VAL A 27 -8.22 -16.90 10.35
CA VAL A 27 -6.74 -16.92 10.43
C VAL A 27 -6.09 -17.69 9.27
N PRO A 28 -6.61 -18.89 8.86
CA PRO A 28 -6.07 -19.58 7.70
C PRO A 28 -6.19 -18.80 6.38
N GLU A 29 -7.33 -18.16 6.14
CA GLU A 29 -7.55 -17.33 4.94
C GLU A 29 -6.59 -16.16 4.89
N LEU A 30 -6.43 -15.45 6.01
CA LEU A 30 -5.45 -14.36 6.10
C LEU A 30 -4.01 -14.87 5.89
N ALA A 31 -3.64 -16.00 6.46
CA ALA A 31 -2.33 -16.61 6.28
C ALA A 31 -2.04 -16.89 4.80
N LYS A 32 -3.02 -17.45 4.08
CA LYS A 32 -2.94 -17.72 2.65
C LYS A 32 -2.80 -16.43 1.84
N GLU A 33 -3.63 -15.43 2.12
CA GLU A 33 -3.62 -14.15 1.40
C GLU A 33 -2.35 -13.35 1.65
N ALA A 34 -1.86 -13.36 2.90
CA ALA A 34 -0.60 -12.72 3.28
C ALA A 34 0.66 -13.52 2.89
N LYS A 35 0.50 -14.74 2.34
CA LYS A 35 1.61 -15.67 2.02
C LYS A 35 2.52 -15.95 3.23
N LEU A 36 1.90 -16.13 4.39
CA LEU A 36 2.57 -16.44 5.66
C LEU A 36 2.11 -17.79 6.20
N THR A 37 2.91 -18.38 7.10
CA THR A 37 2.48 -19.59 7.82
C THR A 37 1.37 -19.24 8.83
N TYR A 38 0.50 -20.21 9.11
CA TYR A 38 -0.55 -20.07 10.12
C TYR A 38 0.00 -19.64 11.49
N ALA A 39 1.08 -20.30 11.95
CA ALA A 39 1.69 -19.99 13.25
C ALA A 39 2.21 -18.56 13.34
N MET A 40 2.86 -18.06 12.28
CA MET A 40 3.33 -16.69 12.21
C MET A 40 2.16 -15.70 12.22
N THR A 41 1.15 -15.95 11.38
CA THR A 41 -0.05 -15.11 11.28
C THR A 41 -0.76 -15.03 12.62
N LYS A 42 -0.99 -16.18 13.27
CA LYS A 42 -1.62 -16.23 14.59
C LYS A 42 -0.85 -15.43 15.63
N ARG A 43 0.48 -15.59 15.68
CA ARG A 43 1.34 -14.84 16.62
C ARG A 43 1.24 -13.32 16.41
N LEU A 44 1.24 -12.86 15.17
CA LEU A 44 1.15 -11.43 14.85
C LEU A 44 -0.25 -10.87 15.17
N LEU A 45 -1.31 -11.65 14.89
CA LEU A 45 -2.68 -11.27 15.23
C LEU A 45 -2.90 -11.14 16.74
N VAL A 46 -2.37 -12.06 17.54
CA VAL A 46 -2.43 -11.97 19.02
C VAL A 46 -1.78 -10.68 19.53
N ARG A 47 -0.69 -10.22 18.90
CA ARG A 47 -0.07 -8.93 19.26
C ARG A 47 -1.00 -7.76 18.93
N LEU A 48 -1.66 -7.76 17.78
CA LEU A 48 -2.62 -6.71 17.41
C LEU A 48 -3.87 -6.74 18.29
N GLU A 49 -4.33 -7.93 18.69
CA GLU A 49 -5.46 -8.12 19.63
C GLU A 49 -5.13 -7.57 21.02
N LYS A 50 -3.93 -7.87 21.55
CA LYS A 50 -3.45 -7.31 22.82
C LYS A 50 -3.33 -5.78 22.83
N SER A 51 -3.25 -5.16 21.66
CA SER A 51 -3.22 -3.70 21.49
C SER A 51 -4.58 -3.12 21.09
N ASP A 52 -5.66 -3.89 21.24
CA ASP A 52 -7.04 -3.51 20.97
C ASP A 52 -7.33 -3.04 19.53
N TYR A 53 -6.55 -3.50 18.56
CA TYR A 53 -6.80 -3.18 17.15
C TYR A 53 -7.81 -4.11 16.49
N LEU A 54 -7.92 -5.34 16.99
CA LEU A 54 -8.84 -6.36 16.44
C LEU A 54 -9.28 -7.36 17.50
N THR A 55 -10.29 -8.17 17.14
CA THR A 55 -10.72 -9.34 17.91
C THR A 55 -10.72 -10.57 17.03
N ILE A 56 -10.42 -11.75 17.62
CA ILE A 56 -10.36 -13.04 16.93
C ILE A 56 -11.43 -13.96 17.55
N ARG A 57 -12.63 -13.97 16.98
CA ARG A 57 -13.73 -14.85 17.38
C ARG A 57 -14.20 -15.66 16.16
N GLY A 58 -13.44 -16.71 15.81
CA GLY A 58 -13.61 -17.44 14.55
C GLY A 58 -13.15 -16.63 13.34
N LYS A 59 -13.72 -15.45 13.14
CA LYS A 59 -13.29 -14.47 12.14
C LYS A 59 -12.56 -13.29 12.80
N ILE A 60 -11.67 -12.68 12.03
CA ILE A 60 -10.88 -11.52 12.46
C ILE A 60 -11.70 -10.26 12.17
N LYS A 61 -12.01 -9.49 13.20
CA LYS A 61 -12.73 -8.22 13.07
C LYS A 61 -11.87 -7.07 13.60
N LEU A 62 -11.64 -6.06 12.77
CA LEU A 62 -10.97 -4.83 13.22
C LEU A 62 -11.90 -4.05 14.15
N THR A 63 -11.42 -3.70 15.32
CA THR A 63 -12.16 -2.91 16.31
C THR A 63 -12.24 -1.44 15.88
N ASN A 64 -11.13 -0.89 15.44
CA ASN A 64 -11.05 0.47 14.93
C ASN A 64 -10.07 0.54 13.74
N PRO A 65 -10.54 0.36 12.50
CA PRO A 65 -9.69 0.39 11.31
C PRO A 65 -8.92 1.69 11.14
N ILE A 66 -9.54 2.82 11.46
CA ILE A 66 -8.93 4.15 11.34
C ILE A 66 -7.77 4.31 12.33
N LYS A 67 -7.96 3.85 13.58
CA LYS A 67 -6.88 3.87 14.60
C LYS A 67 -5.70 3.02 14.14
N LEU A 68 -5.96 1.81 13.61
CA LEU A 68 -4.91 0.93 13.09
C LEU A 68 -4.18 1.57 11.90
N MET A 69 -4.92 2.16 10.97
CA MET A 69 -4.34 2.84 9.79
C MET A 69 -3.45 4.01 10.21
N LYS A 70 -3.89 4.84 11.16
CA LYS A 70 -3.09 5.97 11.69
C LYS A 70 -1.83 5.46 12.38
N ALA A 71 -1.95 4.47 13.28
CA ALA A 71 -0.80 3.89 13.97
C ALA A 71 0.20 3.27 12.99
N TRP A 72 -0.28 2.60 11.96
CA TRP A 72 0.56 2.06 10.89
C TRP A 72 1.25 3.18 10.10
N GLY A 73 0.52 4.24 9.73
CA GLY A 73 1.06 5.39 9.01
C GLY A 73 2.21 6.08 9.75
N TYR A 74 2.15 6.21 11.08
CA TYR A 74 3.23 6.78 11.89
C TYR A 74 4.53 5.98 11.86
N THR A 75 4.45 4.68 11.54
CA THR A 75 5.64 3.81 11.45
C THR A 75 6.20 3.70 10.05
N TYR A 76 5.49 4.24 9.07
CA TYR A 76 5.88 4.19 7.67
C TYR A 76 6.70 5.43 7.30
N SER A 77 7.92 5.22 6.84
CA SER A 77 8.79 6.31 6.40
C SER A 77 9.07 6.18 4.90
N LEU A 78 8.69 7.20 4.15
CA LEU A 78 9.05 7.31 2.72
C LEU A 78 10.56 7.41 2.51
N ARG A 79 11.33 7.81 3.54
CA ARG A 79 12.81 7.93 3.46
C ARG A 79 13.50 6.57 3.34
N GLU A 80 12.83 5.49 3.73
CA GLU A 80 13.37 4.13 3.70
C GLU A 80 13.04 3.38 2.41
N ILE A 81 12.23 4.01 1.53
CA ILE A 81 11.91 3.47 0.22
C ILE A 81 12.97 3.93 -0.76
N GLU A 82 13.57 3.00 -1.49
CA GLU A 82 14.44 3.33 -2.61
C GLU A 82 13.64 4.17 -3.62
N ARG A 83 14.13 5.35 -3.90
CA ARG A 83 13.51 6.30 -4.82
C ARG A 83 14.52 6.89 -5.77
N SER A 84 14.07 7.19 -6.97
CA SER A 84 14.80 7.99 -7.95
C SER A 84 14.00 9.26 -8.21
N GLU A 85 14.67 10.39 -8.33
CA GLU A 85 14.06 11.68 -8.59
C GLU A 85 14.53 12.17 -9.96
N PHE A 86 13.59 12.68 -10.74
CA PHE A 86 13.82 13.22 -12.07
C PHE A 86 13.25 14.62 -12.15
N ILE A 87 13.89 15.48 -12.90
CA ILE A 87 13.42 16.83 -13.17
C ILE A 87 12.87 16.86 -14.58
N SER A 88 11.67 17.41 -14.74
CA SER A 88 11.04 17.60 -16.05
C SER A 88 10.58 19.05 -16.19
N ALA A 89 10.67 19.59 -17.38
CA ALA A 89 10.11 20.90 -17.73
C ALA A 89 8.59 20.82 -18.01
N GLU A 90 8.02 19.64 -18.06
CA GLU A 90 6.60 19.46 -18.35
C GLU A 90 5.73 19.62 -17.09
N ARG A 91 4.49 20.01 -17.31
CA ARG A 91 3.50 20.08 -16.22
C ARG A 91 3.16 18.69 -15.70
N PRO A 92 2.97 18.50 -14.39
CA PRO A 92 2.70 17.21 -13.77
C PRO A 92 1.57 16.42 -14.42
N GLN A 93 0.51 17.06 -14.86
CA GLN A 93 -0.64 16.44 -15.54
C GLN A 93 -0.23 15.71 -16.83
N TYR A 94 0.66 16.32 -17.63
CA TYR A 94 1.17 15.68 -18.86
C TYR A 94 2.10 14.53 -18.54
N ILE A 95 2.91 14.65 -17.48
CA ILE A 95 3.78 13.58 -17.00
C ILE A 95 2.95 12.37 -16.60
N LEU A 96 1.86 12.56 -15.84
CA LEU A 96 0.95 11.49 -15.44
C LEU A 96 0.38 10.75 -16.66
N LEU A 97 -0.09 11.48 -17.65
CA LEU A 97 -0.64 10.91 -18.89
C LEU A 97 0.42 10.14 -19.70
N LYS A 98 1.62 10.70 -19.83
CA LYS A 98 2.73 10.04 -20.54
C LYS A 98 3.13 8.74 -19.85
N ILE A 99 3.29 8.76 -18.53
CA ILE A 99 3.62 7.58 -17.75
C ILE A 99 2.52 6.52 -17.84
N ALA A 100 1.25 6.90 -17.74
CA ALA A 100 0.13 5.98 -17.88
C ALA A 100 0.10 5.32 -19.26
N ASN A 101 0.33 6.09 -20.32
CA ASN A 101 0.36 5.57 -21.70
C ASN A 101 1.58 4.66 -21.94
N TRP A 102 2.74 5.05 -21.47
CA TRP A 102 3.95 4.25 -21.51
C TRP A 102 3.77 2.93 -20.77
N ALA A 103 3.29 2.96 -19.53
CA ALA A 103 3.09 1.78 -18.71
C ALA A 103 2.07 0.80 -19.33
N ARG A 104 1.02 1.33 -19.96
CA ARG A 104 0.04 0.53 -20.71
C ARG A 104 0.67 -0.13 -21.94
N LYS A 105 1.46 0.63 -22.73
CA LYS A 105 2.18 0.12 -23.93
C LYS A 105 3.16 -0.98 -23.54
N GLU A 106 3.93 -0.76 -22.48
CA GLU A 106 4.96 -1.69 -22.01
C GLU A 106 4.41 -2.81 -21.12
N LYS A 107 3.10 -2.81 -20.82
CA LYS A 107 2.44 -3.75 -19.90
C LYS A 107 3.13 -3.80 -18.52
N THR A 108 3.56 -2.64 -18.05
CA THR A 108 4.28 -2.47 -16.79
C THR A 108 3.30 -2.10 -15.67
N PRO A 109 3.22 -2.86 -14.58
CA PRO A 109 2.41 -2.50 -13.43
C PRO A 109 2.92 -1.19 -12.80
N TYR A 110 2.01 -0.28 -12.54
CA TYR A 110 2.32 1.00 -11.87
C TYR A 110 1.20 1.41 -10.94
N ALA A 111 1.48 2.31 -10.02
CA ALA A 111 0.47 2.97 -9.21
C ALA A 111 0.88 4.42 -8.93
N PHE A 112 0.01 5.37 -9.21
CA PHE A 112 0.17 6.72 -8.70
C PHE A 112 -0.03 6.74 -7.19
N THR A 113 0.71 7.60 -6.49
CA THR A 113 0.67 7.69 -5.03
C THR A 113 0.72 9.13 -4.56
N LEU A 114 0.51 9.36 -3.27
CA LEU A 114 0.49 10.69 -2.67
C LEU A 114 -0.45 11.65 -3.41
N PHE A 115 0.02 12.86 -3.69
CA PHE A 115 -0.78 13.89 -4.36
C PHE A 115 -1.17 13.50 -5.79
N SER A 116 -0.36 12.71 -6.49
CA SER A 116 -0.69 12.23 -7.83
C SER A 116 -1.86 11.24 -7.84
N ALA A 117 -2.00 10.42 -6.79
CA ALA A 117 -3.18 9.57 -6.63
C ALA A 117 -4.41 10.37 -6.21
N THR A 118 -4.23 11.36 -5.35
CA THR A 118 -5.32 12.20 -4.83
C THR A 118 -5.95 13.04 -5.95
N GLU A 119 -5.19 13.52 -6.90
CA GLU A 119 -5.70 14.29 -8.05
C GLU A 119 -6.76 13.52 -8.86
N HIS A 120 -6.59 12.18 -8.98
CA HIS A 120 -7.56 11.33 -9.69
C HIS A 120 -8.86 11.08 -8.91
N VAL A 121 -8.80 11.14 -7.57
CA VAL A 121 -9.93 10.81 -6.71
C VAL A 121 -10.64 12.08 -6.22
N SER A 122 -9.89 13.15 -5.98
CA SER A 122 -10.39 14.39 -5.41
C SER A 122 -9.48 15.55 -5.83
N PRO A 123 -9.73 16.20 -6.96
CA PRO A 123 -8.85 17.18 -7.58
C PRO A 123 -8.94 18.56 -6.90
N TYR A 124 -8.51 18.65 -5.62
CA TYR A 124 -8.48 19.91 -4.88
C TYR A 124 -7.14 20.64 -4.94
N VAL A 125 -6.06 19.94 -5.25
CA VAL A 125 -4.70 20.52 -5.25
C VAL A 125 -3.95 20.02 -6.49
N ALA A 126 -3.51 20.92 -7.34
CA ALA A 126 -2.62 20.60 -8.44
C ALA A 126 -1.22 20.31 -7.88
N PRO A 127 -0.73 19.06 -7.92
CA PRO A 127 0.60 18.74 -7.40
C PRO A 127 1.69 19.34 -8.29
N SER A 128 2.74 19.87 -7.67
CA SER A 128 3.96 20.30 -8.37
C SER A 128 4.91 19.12 -8.68
N THR A 129 4.67 17.95 -8.08
CA THR A 129 5.53 16.78 -8.20
C THR A 129 4.68 15.55 -8.46
N THR A 130 5.10 14.72 -9.40
CA THR A 130 4.44 13.44 -9.71
C THR A 130 5.10 12.31 -8.93
N TYR A 131 4.29 11.50 -8.24
CA TYR A 131 4.74 10.35 -7.48
C TYR A 131 4.16 9.07 -8.05
N ILE A 132 5.02 8.09 -8.33
CA ILE A 132 4.63 6.82 -8.93
C ILE A 132 5.42 5.65 -8.33
N TYR A 133 4.74 4.54 -8.12
CA TYR A 133 5.38 3.25 -7.86
C TYR A 133 5.48 2.46 -9.16
N ILE A 134 6.70 1.97 -9.46
CA ILE A 134 6.99 1.07 -10.57
C ILE A 134 7.88 -0.04 -10.02
N LEU A 135 7.73 -1.26 -10.52
CA LEU A 135 8.62 -2.36 -10.14
C LEU A 135 10.05 -2.10 -10.66
N LYS A 136 11.04 -2.26 -9.78
CA LYS A 136 12.45 -2.01 -10.11
C LYS A 136 12.95 -2.87 -11.27
N SER A 137 12.47 -4.10 -11.41
CA SER A 137 12.76 -4.98 -12.54
C SER A 137 12.39 -4.37 -13.89
N ASP A 138 11.31 -3.61 -13.92
CA ASP A 138 10.78 -3.03 -15.16
C ASP A 138 11.53 -1.74 -15.54
N LEU A 139 12.05 -1.00 -14.54
CA LEU A 139 12.85 0.21 -14.78
C LEU A 139 14.20 -0.08 -15.41
N LYS A 140 14.80 -1.25 -15.16
CA LYS A 140 16.11 -1.62 -15.71
C LYS A 140 16.08 -1.87 -17.22
N ASN A 141 14.94 -2.31 -17.73
CA ASN A 141 14.79 -2.78 -19.10
C ASN A 141 13.98 -1.84 -19.99
N LYS A 142 13.34 -0.82 -19.40
CA LYS A 142 12.39 0.05 -20.08
C LYS A 142 12.61 1.48 -19.62
N PRO A 143 13.19 2.34 -20.49
CA PRO A 143 13.37 3.74 -20.16
C PRO A 143 12.01 4.39 -19.90
N VAL A 144 11.89 5.08 -18.76
CA VAL A 144 10.70 5.89 -18.45
C VAL A 144 10.76 7.16 -19.31
N PRO A 145 9.66 7.59 -19.92
CA PRO A 145 9.61 8.74 -20.82
C PRO A 145 9.89 10.07 -20.12
#